data_1fd57bb21a34a2eac5792b2daad78493
#
_entry.id   1fd57bb21a34a2eac5792b2daad78493
#
_cell.length_a   1.000
_cell.length_b   1.000
_cell.length_c   1.000
_cell.angle_alpha   90.00
_cell.angle_beta   90.00
_cell.angle_gamma   90.00
#
_symmetry.space_group_name_H-M   'P 1'
#
loop_
_entity.id
_entity.type
_entity.pdbx_description
1 polymer ?
#
loop_
_entity_poly.entity_id
_entity_poly.type
_entity_poly.pdbx_seq_one_letter_code
_entity_poly.pdbx_strand_id
1 'polypeptide(L)'
;MSHSSIQELISFEEKIKFQFELGKLPFLLHLCGGNEEQLVEIFKDIKDVDWVFSTHRSHYHYLLKSGNDKKLEDFIKNGNSMFVFDRGANFFTSSILAGTCSIAAGIAYDIKRRGGSEHVWCFIGDGAEEEGHFYESDLFVDGHNLPCTFIIEDNDRSVDVSKNDRRGDGQIEWPSCVRRYHYTPTYPHAGTGCKHWVEFDQDIVQKYSK
;
A
#
# COMPACT_ATOMS: atom_id res chain seq x y z
N MET A 1 3.93 -19.70 -5.78
CA MET A 1 2.48 -19.47 -5.52
C MET A 1 1.81 -19.01 -6.80
N SER A 2 0.52 -19.32 -7.00
CA SER A 2 -0.24 -18.68 -8.09
C SER A 2 -0.54 -17.26 -7.61
N HIS A 3 0.10 -16.28 -8.21
CA HIS A 3 -0.23 -14.88 -7.95
C HIS A 3 -1.68 -14.62 -8.37
N SER A 4 -2.41 -13.84 -7.59
CA SER A 4 -3.77 -13.43 -7.95
C SER A 4 -3.77 -12.76 -9.32
N SER A 5 -4.71 -13.14 -10.16
CA SER A 5 -4.90 -12.52 -11.47
C SER A 5 -5.49 -11.12 -11.32
N ILE A 6 -5.33 -10.28 -12.33
CA ILE A 6 -5.94 -8.95 -12.40
C ILE A 6 -7.44 -9.03 -12.07
N GLN A 7 -8.14 -10.02 -12.64
CA GLN A 7 -9.57 -10.19 -12.44
C GLN A 7 -9.93 -10.58 -11.00
N GLU A 8 -9.09 -11.36 -10.33
CA GLU A 8 -9.28 -11.72 -8.91
C GLU A 8 -9.09 -10.50 -8.00
N LEU A 9 -8.09 -9.64 -8.27
CA LEU A 9 -7.88 -8.39 -7.55
C LEU A 9 -9.11 -7.47 -7.67
N ILE A 10 -9.59 -7.23 -8.90
CA ILE A 10 -10.76 -6.39 -9.16
C ILE A 10 -12.00 -6.97 -8.46
N SER A 11 -12.24 -8.28 -8.61
CA SER A 11 -13.41 -8.94 -8.02
C SER A 11 -13.40 -8.88 -6.49
N PHE A 12 -12.23 -8.99 -5.87
CA PHE A 12 -12.11 -8.83 -4.42
C PHE A 12 -12.49 -7.42 -4.00
N GLU A 13 -11.94 -6.41 -4.64
CA GLU A 13 -12.17 -5.01 -4.26
C GLU A 13 -13.63 -4.58 -4.51
N GLU A 14 -14.24 -5.06 -5.58
CA GLU A 14 -15.67 -4.85 -5.84
C GLU A 14 -16.57 -5.49 -4.76
N LYS A 15 -16.18 -6.66 -4.25
CA LYS A 15 -16.88 -7.31 -3.12
C LYS A 15 -16.76 -6.45 -1.86
N ILE A 16 -15.59 -5.90 -1.56
CA ILE A 16 -15.38 -5.02 -0.39
C ILE A 16 -16.16 -3.73 -0.55
N LYS A 17 -16.10 -3.10 -1.72
CA LYS A 17 -16.91 -1.94 -2.08
C LYS A 17 -18.41 -2.18 -1.80
N PHE A 18 -18.95 -3.29 -2.29
CA PHE A 18 -20.34 -3.64 -2.09
C PHE A 18 -20.70 -3.81 -0.60
N GLN A 19 -19.83 -4.43 0.20
CA GLN A 19 -20.05 -4.53 1.65
C GLN A 19 -20.05 -3.17 2.34
N PHE A 20 -19.16 -2.27 1.91
CA PHE A 20 -19.12 -0.90 2.41
C PHE A 20 -20.40 -0.13 2.08
N GLU A 21 -20.87 -0.18 0.84
CA GLU A 21 -22.10 0.47 0.39
C GLU A 21 -23.37 -0.06 1.08
N LEU A 22 -23.35 -1.32 1.54
CA LEU A 22 -24.39 -1.92 2.39
C LEU A 22 -24.27 -1.51 3.87
N GLY A 23 -23.32 -0.66 4.24
CA GLY A 23 -23.08 -0.26 5.63
C GLY A 23 -22.54 -1.37 6.53
N LYS A 24 -22.00 -2.46 5.96
CA LYS A 24 -21.42 -3.58 6.74
C LYS A 24 -20.01 -3.30 7.22
N LEU A 25 -19.38 -2.28 6.69
CA LEU A 25 -18.03 -1.85 7.03
C LEU A 25 -18.08 -0.37 7.45
N PRO A 26 -18.52 -0.06 8.69
CA PRO A 26 -18.79 1.31 9.14
C PRO A 26 -17.51 2.00 9.64
N PHE A 27 -16.47 2.01 8.83
CA PHE A 27 -15.18 2.66 9.12
C PHE A 27 -14.54 3.16 7.83
N LEU A 28 -13.51 3.96 7.98
CA LEU A 28 -12.79 4.53 6.86
C LEU A 28 -12.14 3.42 6.01
N LEU A 29 -12.42 3.45 4.72
CA LEU A 29 -11.95 2.45 3.77
C LEU A 29 -11.26 3.12 2.59
N HIS A 30 -10.12 2.57 2.17
CA HIS A 30 -9.35 3.01 1.02
C HIS A 30 -9.23 1.86 0.02
N LEU A 31 -10.06 1.91 -1.01
CA LEU A 31 -10.11 0.87 -2.04
C LEU A 31 -8.92 0.99 -3.00
N CYS A 32 -8.40 -0.15 -3.42
CA CYS A 32 -7.39 -0.26 -4.48
C CYS A 32 -8.05 -0.27 -5.86
N GLY A 33 -7.34 0.17 -6.88
CA GLY A 33 -7.83 0.06 -8.27
C GLY A 33 -7.11 1.01 -9.21
N GLY A 34 -6.91 0.53 -10.45
CA GLY A 34 -6.28 1.27 -11.54
C GLY A 34 -4.79 0.99 -11.71
N ASN A 35 -4.20 0.16 -10.84
CA ASN A 35 -2.77 -0.21 -10.89
C ASN A 35 -2.53 -1.73 -10.92
N GLU A 36 -3.55 -2.51 -11.28
CA GLU A 36 -3.52 -3.96 -11.25
C GLU A 36 -2.40 -4.55 -12.12
N GLU A 37 -2.27 -4.05 -13.35
CA GLU A 37 -1.27 -4.53 -14.31
C GLU A 37 0.15 -4.29 -13.80
N GLN A 38 0.42 -3.08 -13.30
CA GLN A 38 1.72 -2.70 -12.76
C GLN A 38 2.08 -3.57 -11.55
N LEU A 39 1.13 -3.78 -10.65
CA LEU A 39 1.35 -4.60 -9.45
C LEU A 39 1.58 -6.07 -9.80
N VAL A 40 0.77 -6.66 -10.67
CA VAL A 40 0.97 -8.05 -11.10
C VAL A 40 2.34 -8.23 -11.74
N GLU A 41 2.83 -7.26 -12.51
CA GLU A 41 4.17 -7.32 -13.11
C GLU A 41 5.27 -7.22 -12.04
N ILE A 42 5.19 -6.25 -11.15
CA ILE A 42 6.18 -6.05 -10.07
C ILE A 42 6.25 -7.27 -9.15
N PHE A 43 5.10 -7.85 -8.81
CA PHE A 43 5.05 -9.00 -7.91
C PHE A 43 5.63 -10.29 -8.48
N LYS A 44 5.93 -10.36 -9.80
CA LYS A 44 6.72 -11.47 -10.37
C LYS A 44 8.15 -11.52 -9.84
N ASP A 45 8.70 -10.38 -9.45
CA ASP A 45 10.06 -10.27 -8.89
C ASP A 45 10.08 -10.57 -7.37
N ILE A 46 8.93 -10.51 -6.69
CA ILE A 46 8.81 -10.64 -5.23
C ILE A 46 8.70 -12.10 -4.83
N LYS A 47 9.64 -12.56 -4.01
CA LYS A 47 9.68 -13.94 -3.53
C LYS A 47 8.85 -14.10 -2.23
N ASP A 48 8.50 -15.33 -1.90
CA ASP A 48 7.77 -15.66 -0.67
C ASP A 48 8.52 -15.23 0.60
N VAL A 49 9.84 -15.32 0.58
CA VAL A 49 10.71 -14.97 1.70
C VAL A 49 10.92 -13.46 1.85
N ASP A 50 10.64 -12.67 0.82
CA ASP A 50 10.85 -11.23 0.83
C ASP A 50 9.85 -10.52 1.74
N TRP A 51 10.24 -9.35 2.23
CA TRP A 51 9.36 -8.47 2.98
C TRP A 51 8.65 -7.48 2.06
N VAL A 52 7.36 -7.28 2.30
CA VAL A 52 6.56 -6.26 1.63
C VAL A 52 6.01 -5.28 2.66
N PHE A 53 6.36 -4.02 2.48
CA PHE A 53 5.80 -2.89 3.21
C PHE A 53 4.88 -2.11 2.29
N SER A 54 3.74 -1.67 2.81
CA SER A 54 2.74 -0.96 2.02
C SER A 54 2.09 0.17 2.82
N THR A 55 1.13 0.83 2.22
CA THR A 55 0.42 1.99 2.73
C THR A 55 -0.98 1.60 3.25
N HIS A 56 -1.81 2.61 3.53
CA HIS A 56 -3.23 2.44 3.84
C HIS A 56 -4.03 1.80 2.70
N ARG A 57 -3.54 1.85 1.46
CA ARG A 57 -4.14 1.27 0.24
C ARG A 57 -3.38 0.00 -0.14
N SER A 58 -3.60 -1.08 0.60
CA SER A 58 -2.71 -2.24 0.58
C SER A 58 -3.38 -3.57 0.17
N HIS A 59 -4.68 -3.58 -0.14
CA HIS A 59 -5.39 -4.83 -0.38
C HIS A 59 -4.77 -5.65 -1.50
N TYR A 60 -4.46 -5.03 -2.65
CA TYR A 60 -3.82 -5.71 -3.77
C TYR A 60 -2.43 -6.23 -3.43
N HIS A 61 -1.63 -5.43 -2.71
CA HIS A 61 -0.31 -5.87 -2.26
C HIS A 61 -0.39 -7.11 -1.37
N TYR A 62 -1.34 -7.11 -0.44
CA TYR A 62 -1.53 -8.27 0.45
C TYR A 62 -1.99 -9.51 -0.31
N LEU A 63 -2.95 -9.38 -1.23
CA LEU A 63 -3.45 -10.49 -2.04
C LEU A 63 -2.33 -11.10 -2.90
N LEU A 64 -1.55 -10.25 -3.56
CA LEU A 64 -0.43 -10.69 -4.40
C LEU A 64 0.69 -11.33 -3.57
N LYS A 65 0.92 -10.85 -2.34
CA LYS A 65 1.95 -11.39 -1.46
C LYS A 65 1.54 -12.68 -0.76
N SER A 66 0.32 -12.74 -0.24
CA SER A 66 -0.12 -13.84 0.63
C SER A 66 -0.99 -14.88 -0.07
N GLY A 67 -1.70 -14.48 -1.13
CA GLY A 67 -2.73 -15.32 -1.77
C GLY A 67 -3.93 -15.63 -0.85
N ASN A 68 -4.10 -14.90 0.27
CA ASN A 68 -5.10 -15.24 1.29
C ASN A 68 -6.19 -14.17 1.42
N ASP A 69 -7.17 -14.24 0.53
CA ASP A 69 -8.33 -13.36 0.45
C ASP A 69 -9.19 -13.39 1.74
N LYS A 70 -9.38 -14.56 2.33
CA LYS A 70 -10.18 -14.73 3.55
C LYS A 70 -9.54 -14.00 4.73
N LYS A 71 -8.23 -14.13 4.90
CA LYS A 71 -7.51 -13.46 5.98
C LYS A 71 -7.53 -11.94 5.81
N LEU A 72 -7.42 -11.45 4.57
CA LEU A 72 -7.56 -10.02 4.28
C LEU A 72 -8.98 -9.52 4.60
N GLU A 73 -9.99 -10.28 4.21
CA GLU A 73 -11.38 -9.93 4.52
C GLU A 73 -11.62 -9.87 6.04
N ASP A 74 -11.02 -10.77 6.81
CA ASP A 74 -11.08 -10.73 8.27
C ASP A 74 -10.38 -9.49 8.85
N PHE A 75 -9.22 -9.10 8.34
CA PHE A 75 -8.59 -7.83 8.72
C PHE A 75 -9.51 -6.64 8.45
N ILE A 76 -10.10 -6.59 7.25
CA ILE A 76 -11.00 -5.51 6.86
C ILE A 76 -12.23 -5.47 7.76
N LYS A 77 -12.91 -6.60 7.99
CA LYS A 77 -14.09 -6.68 8.86
C LYS A 77 -13.84 -6.25 10.29
N ASN A 78 -12.63 -6.42 10.77
CA ASN A 78 -12.20 -5.99 12.11
C ASN A 78 -11.67 -4.54 12.13
N GLY A 79 -11.89 -3.75 11.09
CA GLY A 79 -11.45 -2.34 11.01
C GLY A 79 -9.95 -2.14 10.75
N ASN A 80 -9.23 -3.20 10.41
CA ASN A 80 -7.78 -3.16 10.19
C ASN A 80 -7.38 -3.06 8.71
N SER A 81 -8.25 -2.53 7.86
CA SER A 81 -7.97 -2.35 6.43
C SER A 81 -6.66 -1.59 6.15
N MET A 82 -6.36 -0.59 6.98
CA MET A 82 -5.17 0.25 6.84
C MET A 82 -3.96 -0.22 7.68
N PHE A 83 -4.15 -1.23 8.52
CA PHE A 83 -3.15 -1.71 9.49
C PHE A 83 -3.03 -3.22 9.42
N VAL A 84 -2.63 -3.72 8.27
CA VAL A 84 -2.41 -5.15 8.08
C VAL A 84 -1.00 -5.51 8.53
N PHE A 85 -0.90 -6.39 9.51
CA PHE A 85 0.35 -7.01 9.91
C PHE A 85 0.22 -8.53 9.84
N ASP A 86 0.97 -9.13 8.94
CA ASP A 86 1.03 -10.57 8.79
C ASP A 86 2.48 -11.06 8.75
N ARG A 87 2.99 -11.47 9.90
CA ARG A 87 4.34 -12.01 10.00
C ARG A 87 4.54 -13.29 9.17
N GLY A 88 3.48 -14.10 8.99
CA GLY A 88 3.55 -15.32 8.19
C GLY A 88 3.76 -15.04 6.70
N ALA A 89 3.29 -13.88 6.23
CA ALA A 89 3.48 -13.42 4.86
C ALA A 89 4.63 -12.41 4.72
N ASN A 90 5.35 -12.04 5.78
CA ASN A 90 6.31 -10.94 5.80
C ASN A 90 5.70 -9.65 5.25
N PHE A 91 4.51 -9.29 5.75
CA PHE A 91 3.74 -8.16 5.24
C PHE A 91 3.39 -7.17 6.35
N PHE A 92 3.59 -5.88 6.10
CA PHE A 92 3.27 -4.82 7.06
C PHE A 92 2.79 -3.55 6.35
N THR A 93 1.79 -2.88 6.92
CA THR A 93 1.29 -1.59 6.41
C THR A 93 1.27 -0.51 7.48
N SER A 94 1.33 0.74 7.04
CA SER A 94 1.09 1.91 7.88
C SER A 94 0.38 3.00 7.06
N SER A 95 -0.52 3.74 7.71
CA SER A 95 -1.16 4.93 7.14
C SER A 95 -0.36 6.21 7.36
N ILE A 96 0.76 6.15 8.08
CA ILE A 96 1.67 7.29 8.24
C ILE A 96 2.46 7.44 6.94
N LEU A 97 2.42 8.63 6.33
CA LEU A 97 3.18 8.94 5.11
C LEU A 97 4.66 8.61 5.30
N ALA A 98 5.21 7.81 4.40
CA ALA A 98 6.57 7.25 4.45
C ALA A 98 6.95 6.53 5.77
N GLY A 99 6.00 6.31 6.67
CA GLY A 99 6.27 5.71 7.99
C GLY A 99 6.82 4.29 7.94
N THR A 100 6.63 3.58 6.83
CA THR A 100 7.20 2.25 6.59
C THR A 100 8.64 2.28 6.08
N CYS A 101 9.13 3.41 5.55
CA CYS A 101 10.42 3.48 4.85
C CYS A 101 11.60 3.20 5.77
N SER A 102 11.65 3.83 6.94
CA SER A 102 12.73 3.61 7.92
C SER A 102 12.69 2.20 8.53
N ILE A 103 11.49 1.62 8.69
CA ILE A 103 11.33 0.25 9.16
C ILE A 103 11.85 -0.72 8.09
N ALA A 104 11.50 -0.50 6.81
CA ALA A 104 11.98 -1.27 5.68
C ALA A 104 13.51 -1.22 5.56
N ALA A 105 14.10 -0.03 5.67
CA ALA A 105 15.55 0.17 5.69
C ALA A 105 16.23 -0.60 6.83
N GLY A 106 15.64 -0.58 8.03
CA GLY A 106 16.12 -1.33 9.20
C GLY A 106 16.11 -2.85 8.99
N ILE A 107 15.03 -3.39 8.42
CA ILE A 107 14.94 -4.83 8.07
C ILE A 107 15.97 -5.19 6.99
N ALA A 108 16.11 -4.35 5.95
CA ALA A 108 17.10 -4.58 4.90
C ALA A 108 18.53 -4.55 5.44
N TYR A 109 18.82 -3.67 6.39
CA TYR A 109 20.10 -3.62 7.07
C TYR A 109 20.39 -4.90 7.85
N ASP A 110 19.41 -5.43 8.60
CA ASP A 110 19.57 -6.71 9.30
C ASP A 110 19.78 -7.87 8.33
N ILE A 111 19.02 -7.95 7.24
CA ILE A 111 19.18 -8.96 6.19
C ILE A 111 20.63 -8.95 5.68
N LYS A 112 21.13 -7.78 5.31
CA LYS A 112 22.52 -7.65 4.85
C LYS A 112 23.53 -8.06 5.92
N ARG A 113 23.34 -7.60 7.15
CA ARG A 113 24.26 -7.87 8.27
C ARG A 113 24.39 -9.37 8.59
N ARG A 114 23.30 -10.12 8.48
CA ARG A 114 23.27 -11.57 8.74
C ARG A 114 23.56 -12.43 7.50
N GLY A 115 23.80 -11.80 6.33
CA GLY A 115 24.05 -12.51 5.07
C GLY A 115 22.80 -13.22 4.52
N GLY A 116 21.60 -12.70 4.81
CA GLY A 116 20.34 -13.21 4.30
C GLY A 116 20.16 -12.95 2.80
N SER A 117 19.25 -13.68 2.17
CA SER A 117 18.96 -13.61 0.74
C SER A 117 17.62 -12.96 0.40
N GLU A 118 16.89 -12.53 1.43
CA GLU A 118 15.59 -11.85 1.29
C GLU A 118 15.80 -10.43 0.76
N HIS A 119 14.80 -9.91 0.09
CA HIS A 119 14.72 -8.52 -0.33
C HIS A 119 13.57 -7.81 0.38
N VAL A 120 13.66 -6.50 0.50
CA VAL A 120 12.59 -5.66 1.06
C VAL A 120 12.00 -4.80 -0.05
N TRP A 121 10.68 -4.88 -0.21
CA TRP A 121 9.90 -4.10 -1.15
C TRP A 121 9.01 -3.15 -0.38
N CYS A 122 9.20 -1.86 -0.54
CA CYS A 122 8.46 -0.84 0.19
C CYS A 122 7.67 0.05 -0.77
N PHE A 123 6.37 -0.15 -0.82
CA PHE A 123 5.44 0.64 -1.64
C PHE A 123 5.03 1.90 -0.90
N ILE A 124 5.08 3.04 -1.57
CA ILE A 124 4.70 4.36 -1.04
C ILE A 124 3.93 5.15 -2.10
N GLY A 125 3.08 6.07 -1.67
CA GLY A 125 2.42 7.00 -2.58
C GLY A 125 3.32 8.19 -2.93
N ASP A 126 2.96 8.93 -3.97
CA ASP A 126 3.68 10.14 -4.43
C ASP A 126 3.72 11.27 -3.39
N GLY A 127 2.77 11.32 -2.45
CA GLY A 127 2.85 12.25 -1.32
C GLY A 127 3.92 11.85 -0.30
N ALA A 128 4.21 10.56 -0.15
CA ALA A 128 5.21 10.08 0.79
C ALA A 128 6.65 10.36 0.30
N GLU A 129 6.87 10.49 -1.00
CA GLU A 129 8.19 10.84 -1.54
C GLU A 129 8.66 12.26 -1.16
N GLU A 130 7.76 13.11 -0.68
CA GLU A 130 8.06 14.49 -0.27
C GLU A 130 8.44 14.57 1.22
N GLU A 131 8.33 13.47 1.95
CA GLU A 131 8.61 13.42 3.39
C GLU A 131 10.11 13.29 3.69
N GLY A 132 10.60 14.09 4.65
CA GLY A 132 12.02 14.11 5.01
C GLY A 132 12.57 12.75 5.42
N HIS A 133 11.80 11.95 6.16
CA HIS A 133 12.22 10.62 6.57
C HIS A 133 12.23 9.58 5.43
N PHE A 134 11.60 9.86 4.30
CA PHE A 134 11.83 9.07 3.09
C PHE A 134 13.23 9.36 2.51
N TYR A 135 13.61 10.64 2.42
CA TYR A 135 14.96 11.03 1.97
C TYR A 135 16.06 10.42 2.85
N GLU A 136 15.87 10.41 4.17
CA GLU A 136 16.82 9.78 5.10
C GLU A 136 16.91 8.26 4.87
N SER A 137 15.76 7.60 4.65
CA SER A 137 15.69 6.15 4.42
C SER A 137 16.33 5.77 3.09
N ASP A 138 16.07 6.53 2.03
CA ASP A 138 16.63 6.33 0.71
C ASP A 138 18.15 6.50 0.71
N LEU A 139 18.66 7.61 1.29
CA LEU A 139 20.07 7.85 1.45
C LEU A 139 20.77 6.72 2.22
N PHE A 140 20.13 6.19 3.26
CA PHE A 140 20.66 5.09 4.04
C PHE A 140 20.69 3.78 3.26
N VAL A 141 19.62 3.48 2.52
CA VAL A 141 19.52 2.28 1.69
C VAL A 141 20.55 2.29 0.57
N ASP A 142 20.63 3.39 -0.18
CA ASP A 142 21.59 3.55 -1.28
C ASP A 142 23.02 3.56 -0.77
N GLY A 143 23.33 4.40 0.20
CA GLY A 143 24.70 4.54 0.75
C GLY A 143 25.24 3.26 1.38
N HIS A 144 24.40 2.42 1.92
CA HIS A 144 24.75 1.11 2.46
C HIS A 144 24.53 -0.05 1.47
N ASN A 145 24.06 0.21 0.26
CA ASN A 145 23.74 -0.81 -0.76
C ASN A 145 22.92 -1.96 -0.15
N LEU A 146 21.77 -1.61 0.45
CA LEU A 146 20.91 -2.56 1.15
C LEU A 146 19.97 -3.28 0.16
N PRO A 147 19.56 -4.52 0.47
CA PRO A 147 18.58 -5.26 -0.34
C PRO A 147 17.17 -4.70 -0.12
N CYS A 148 16.92 -3.47 -0.54
CA CYS A 148 15.65 -2.77 -0.43
C CYS A 148 15.34 -2.02 -1.72
N THR A 149 14.08 -2.09 -2.15
CA THR A 149 13.56 -1.30 -3.27
C THR A 149 12.33 -0.53 -2.80
N PHE A 150 12.36 0.78 -2.93
CA PHE A 150 11.19 1.62 -2.77
C PHE A 150 10.43 1.73 -4.10
N ILE A 151 9.10 1.63 -4.05
CA ILE A 151 8.24 1.74 -5.23
C ILE A 151 7.26 2.87 -5.00
N ILE A 152 7.38 3.93 -5.79
CA ILE A 152 6.48 5.07 -5.76
C ILE A 152 5.30 4.79 -6.68
N GLU A 153 4.13 4.65 -6.08
CA GLU A 153 2.84 4.51 -6.74
C GLU A 153 2.24 5.91 -6.98
N ASP A 154 2.51 6.44 -8.15
CA ASP A 154 2.21 7.83 -8.49
C ASP A 154 0.81 7.97 -9.09
N ASN A 155 -0.14 8.50 -8.32
CA ASN A 155 -1.48 8.84 -8.78
C ASN A 155 -1.73 10.35 -8.84
N ASP A 156 -0.67 11.16 -8.78
CA ASP A 156 -0.70 12.62 -8.84
C ASP A 156 -1.42 13.31 -7.66
N ARG A 157 -1.71 12.55 -6.59
CA ARG A 157 -2.45 13.09 -5.44
C ARG A 157 -1.94 12.54 -4.11
N SER A 158 -1.90 13.43 -3.11
CA SER A 158 -1.82 13.06 -1.72
C SER A 158 -3.10 13.48 -1.03
N VAL A 159 -3.92 12.52 -0.59
CA VAL A 159 -5.31 12.72 -0.22
C VAL A 159 -6.05 13.35 -1.42
N ASP A 160 -6.45 14.60 -1.34
CA ASP A 160 -7.12 15.32 -2.43
C ASP A 160 -6.27 16.46 -3.02
N VAL A 161 -5.03 16.63 -2.53
CA VAL A 161 -4.12 17.69 -3.00
C VAL A 161 -3.28 17.18 -4.16
N SER A 162 -3.34 17.88 -5.30
CA SER A 162 -2.56 17.52 -6.49
C SER A 162 -1.05 17.70 -6.23
N LYS A 163 -0.24 16.98 -6.98
CA LYS A 163 1.22 17.12 -6.95
C LYS A 163 1.64 18.55 -7.31
N ASN A 164 0.99 19.14 -8.30
CA ASN A 164 1.27 20.53 -8.70
C ASN A 164 1.01 21.53 -7.58
N ASP A 165 -0.05 21.34 -6.79
CA ASP A 165 -0.35 22.21 -5.65
C ASP A 165 0.63 22.01 -4.48
N ARG A 166 1.18 20.81 -4.33
CA ARG A 166 2.15 20.50 -3.27
C ARG A 166 3.57 21.01 -3.57
N ARG A 167 4.04 20.81 -4.79
CA ARG A 167 5.44 21.11 -5.16
C ARG A 167 5.65 21.78 -6.53
N GLY A 168 4.57 22.15 -7.22
CA GLY A 168 4.66 22.72 -8.57
C GLY A 168 5.33 21.75 -9.55
N ASP A 169 6.15 22.28 -10.46
CA ASP A 169 6.85 21.52 -11.50
C ASP A 169 8.16 20.86 -11.03
N GLY A 170 8.42 20.89 -9.71
CA GLY A 170 9.63 20.31 -9.13
C GLY A 170 9.77 18.82 -9.44
N GLN A 171 10.89 18.44 -10.08
CA GLN A 171 11.24 17.04 -10.33
C GLN A 171 12.20 16.56 -9.25
N ILE A 172 12.02 15.31 -8.86
CA ILE A 172 12.91 14.63 -7.91
C ILE A 172 13.59 13.48 -8.66
N GLU A 173 14.91 13.46 -8.63
CA GLU A 173 15.70 12.34 -9.14
C GLU A 173 16.05 11.41 -7.98
N TRP A 174 15.79 10.13 -8.16
CA TRP A 174 16.03 9.10 -7.17
C TRP A 174 17.12 8.13 -7.63
N PRO A 175 17.90 7.53 -6.71
CA PRO A 175 18.85 6.47 -7.03
C PRO A 175 18.14 5.20 -7.51
N SER A 176 18.93 4.22 -7.95
CA SER A 176 18.40 2.99 -8.57
C SER A 176 17.59 2.09 -7.63
N CYS A 177 17.69 2.29 -6.32
CA CYS A 177 16.86 1.59 -5.34
C CYS A 177 15.41 2.12 -5.27
N VAL A 178 15.10 3.21 -5.98
CA VAL A 178 13.74 3.76 -6.08
C VAL A 178 13.22 3.54 -7.50
N ARG A 179 12.05 2.93 -7.60
CA ARG A 179 11.30 2.76 -8.85
C ARG A 179 10.00 3.54 -8.75
N ARG A 180 9.47 3.96 -9.90
CA ARG A 180 8.18 4.68 -9.99
C ARG A 180 7.34 4.11 -11.10
N TYR A 181 6.03 4.08 -10.87
CA TYR A 181 5.06 3.97 -11.95
C TYR A 181 3.91 4.94 -11.74
N HIS A 182 3.27 5.32 -12.83
CA HIS A 182 2.10 6.21 -12.81
C HIS A 182 0.82 5.41 -13.07
N TYR A 183 -0.27 5.80 -12.40
CA TYR A 183 -1.57 5.20 -12.62
C TYR A 183 -2.72 6.17 -12.32
N THR A 184 -3.90 5.86 -12.86
CA THR A 184 -5.13 6.60 -12.54
C THR A 184 -5.98 5.76 -11.60
N PRO A 185 -6.28 6.24 -10.38
CA PRO A 185 -7.05 5.45 -9.42
C PRO A 185 -8.50 5.26 -9.87
N THR A 186 -9.03 4.06 -9.69
CA THR A 186 -10.42 3.71 -9.98
C THR A 186 -11.39 4.34 -8.97
N TYR A 187 -10.95 4.43 -7.70
CA TYR A 187 -11.78 4.92 -6.60
C TYR A 187 -11.26 6.25 -6.05
N PRO A 188 -12.11 7.05 -5.39
CA PRO A 188 -11.67 8.26 -4.69
C PRO A 188 -10.70 7.90 -3.56
N HIS A 189 -10.12 8.93 -2.92
CA HIS A 189 -9.15 8.72 -1.84
C HIS A 189 -9.71 7.83 -0.74
N ALA A 190 -10.93 8.05 -0.32
CA ALA A 190 -11.62 7.23 0.67
C ALA A 190 -13.08 6.96 0.28
N GLY A 191 -13.64 5.87 0.77
CA GLY A 191 -15.00 5.45 0.43
C GLY A 191 -15.11 4.81 -0.96
N THR A 192 -16.31 4.85 -1.57
CA THR A 192 -16.60 4.24 -2.87
C THR A 192 -17.22 5.26 -3.81
N GLY A 193 -16.82 5.34 -5.04
CA GLY A 193 -17.53 6.04 -6.13
C GLY A 193 -17.96 7.51 -5.94
N CYS A 194 -17.99 8.02 -4.73
CA CYS A 194 -18.34 9.39 -4.42
C CYS A 194 -17.12 10.31 -4.56
N LYS A 195 -17.34 11.53 -5.06
CA LYS A 195 -16.28 12.56 -5.15
C LYS A 195 -16.01 13.25 -3.81
N HIS A 196 -16.76 12.93 -2.78
CA HIS A 196 -16.70 13.51 -1.44
C HIS A 196 -16.50 12.42 -0.40
N TRP A 197 -16.04 12.82 0.78
CA TRP A 197 -15.98 11.95 1.95
C TRP A 197 -17.35 11.35 2.24
N VAL A 198 -17.37 10.04 2.50
CA VAL A 198 -18.58 9.34 2.92
C VAL A 198 -18.74 9.54 4.42
N GLU A 199 -19.81 10.20 4.84
CA GLU A 199 -20.22 10.24 6.24
C GLU A 199 -21.00 8.96 6.56
N PHE A 200 -20.61 8.28 7.62
CA PHE A 200 -21.35 7.11 8.08
C PHE A 200 -22.56 7.54 8.90
N ASP A 201 -23.70 6.98 8.60
CA ASP A 201 -24.88 7.14 9.42
C ASP A 201 -24.63 6.55 10.82
N GLN A 202 -24.95 7.30 11.87
CA GLN A 202 -24.76 6.89 13.26
C GLN A 202 -25.55 5.62 13.58
N ASP A 203 -26.72 5.44 12.99
CA ASP A 203 -27.55 4.24 13.17
C ASP A 203 -26.88 3.00 12.54
N ILE A 204 -26.20 3.18 11.41
CA ILE A 204 -25.41 2.12 10.77
C ILE A 204 -24.23 1.75 11.66
N VAL A 205 -23.49 2.73 12.17
CA VAL A 205 -22.35 2.50 13.07
C VAL A 205 -22.78 1.71 14.30
N GLN A 206 -23.88 2.11 14.96
CA GLN A 206 -24.38 1.41 16.14
C GLN A 206 -24.86 -0.02 15.85
N LYS A 207 -25.43 -0.28 14.67
CA LYS A 207 -25.91 -1.60 14.27
C LYS A 207 -24.78 -2.63 14.13
N TYR A 208 -23.59 -2.20 13.70
CA TYR A 208 -22.46 -3.09 13.42
C TYR A 208 -21.31 -3.01 14.43
N SER A 209 -21.46 -2.20 15.49
CA SER A 209 -20.49 -2.08 16.59
C SER A 209 -20.78 -3.04 17.77
N LYS A 210 -21.68 -4.01 17.58
CA LYS A 210 -22.06 -5.00 18.61
C LYS A 210 -21.48 -6.38 18.30
#